data_53db6dda3b33fba3a6458bd96446db6c
#
_entry.id   53db6dda3b33fba3a6458bd96446db6c
#
_cell.length_a   1.000
_cell.length_b   1.000
_cell.length_c   1.000
_cell.angle_alpha   90.00
_cell.angle_beta   90.00
_cell.angle_gamma   90.00
#
_symmetry.space_group_name_H-M   'P 1'
#
loop_
_entity.id
_entity.type
_entity.pdbx_description
1 polymer ?
#
loop_
_entity_poly.entity_id
_entity_poly.type
_entity_poly.pdbx_seq_one_letter_code
_entity_poly.pdbx_strand_id
1 'polypeptide(L)'
;MLPPRILVLFFFDADGDQDLDLYVVSGGNEFQKTDSILKDRLYLNQGTGNFIKSKDNLPDNFSSGSIVKAADYDSDGDIDLFVGGRILPNEYPFAPQSFLLQNNGKGVFEDVTENIASGLKNIGMISDALWTDFNGDSLKDLILVGEWMPITLFVNQNGKFKNISEEAGFRDTEGWWNVIEQADIDKDGDIDYVAGNFGLNSQLKTSVDFPIGIYAKDYDNNGSVDPILSCYDEGKNYPVFSKDDIQQQLTFLKKRFVKYNEYAGLTIDQVFTPKELEGAKVLYAKNFETSYIENLGNGEFKVSALPMQSQFSPIYGLSLGDFNRDGHLDILMGGNFTASRVKFGHYDAIKGICLLGDSSGKFKYLDASESGLMISGEVRDIKKLTSSNGDEYYVFVRNNDSPKIYKPKLN
;
A
#
# COMPACT_ATOMS: atom_id res chain seq x y z
N MET A 1 9.53 20.80 -19.32
CA MET A 1 9.07 20.44 -17.97
C MET A 1 8.24 19.17 -18.13
N LEU A 2 8.53 18.11 -17.39
CA LEU A 2 7.70 16.90 -17.43
C LEU A 2 6.32 17.23 -16.83
N PRO A 3 5.21 16.68 -17.37
CA PRO A 3 3.91 16.87 -16.75
C PRO A 3 3.84 16.17 -15.39
N PRO A 4 2.98 16.64 -14.46
CA PRO A 4 2.75 15.93 -13.20
C PRO A 4 2.26 14.51 -13.49
N ARG A 5 2.78 13.53 -12.76
CA ARG A 5 2.21 12.19 -12.77
C ARG A 5 0.91 12.20 -11.99
N ILE A 6 -0.11 11.65 -12.58
CA ILE A 6 -1.39 11.38 -11.92
C ILE A 6 -1.30 9.95 -11.41
N LEU A 7 -1.47 9.76 -10.10
CA LEU A 7 -1.43 8.45 -9.45
C LEU A 7 -2.83 7.93 -9.19
N VAL A 8 -3.74 8.78 -8.68
CA VAL A 8 -5.12 8.42 -8.40
C VAL A 8 -6.04 9.55 -8.87
N LEU A 9 -7.18 9.18 -9.44
CA LEU A 9 -8.32 10.03 -9.72
C LEU A 9 -9.46 9.57 -8.82
N PHE A 10 -10.05 10.49 -8.07
CA PHE A 10 -11.14 10.19 -7.17
C PHE A 10 -12.28 11.19 -7.35
N PHE A 11 -13.49 10.64 -7.54
CA PHE A 11 -14.70 11.43 -7.75
C PHE A 11 -15.57 11.40 -6.50
N PHE A 12 -15.98 12.56 -6.00
CA PHE A 12 -16.87 12.74 -4.86
C PHE A 12 -17.49 14.13 -4.89
N ASP A 13 -18.56 14.36 -4.17
CA ASP A 13 -19.18 15.67 -4.00
C ASP A 13 -18.40 16.44 -2.91
N ALA A 14 -17.62 17.43 -3.33
CA ALA A 14 -16.74 18.18 -2.44
C ALA A 14 -17.41 19.42 -1.84
N ASP A 15 -18.36 20.05 -2.55
CA ASP A 15 -18.97 21.31 -2.14
C ASP A 15 -20.47 21.22 -1.82
N GLY A 16 -21.03 20.00 -1.83
CA GLY A 16 -22.40 19.71 -1.40
C GLY A 16 -23.46 20.06 -2.45
N ASP A 17 -23.07 20.25 -3.72
CA ASP A 17 -24.00 20.63 -4.80
C ASP A 17 -24.63 19.42 -5.53
N GLN A 18 -24.32 18.19 -5.11
CA GLN A 18 -24.80 16.91 -5.59
C GLN A 18 -24.26 16.48 -6.97
N ASP A 19 -23.22 17.13 -7.44
CA ASP A 19 -22.47 16.62 -8.58
C ASP A 19 -21.09 16.10 -8.14
N LEU A 20 -20.42 15.31 -9.00
CA LEU A 20 -19.15 14.73 -8.63
C LEU A 20 -18.00 15.61 -9.07
N ASP A 21 -17.21 16.05 -8.11
CA ASP A 21 -15.94 16.73 -8.28
C ASP A 21 -14.79 15.75 -8.48
N LEU A 22 -13.65 16.23 -8.87
CA LEU A 22 -12.47 15.42 -9.14
C LEU A 22 -11.28 15.85 -8.29
N TYR A 23 -10.83 14.95 -7.39
CA TYR A 23 -9.54 15.05 -6.72
C TYR A 23 -8.47 14.27 -7.47
N VAL A 24 -7.30 14.86 -7.64
CA VAL A 24 -6.18 14.28 -8.38
C VAL A 24 -4.97 14.22 -7.47
N VAL A 25 -4.57 13.00 -7.10
CA VAL A 25 -3.34 12.73 -6.35
C VAL A 25 -2.16 12.83 -7.31
N SER A 26 -1.21 13.67 -6.96
CA SER A 26 0.04 13.89 -7.69
C SER A 26 1.20 13.12 -7.05
N GLY A 27 2.17 12.69 -7.84
CA GLY A 27 3.35 12.01 -7.29
C GLY A 27 4.44 11.76 -8.32
N GLY A 28 5.49 11.11 -7.87
CA GLY A 28 6.66 10.73 -8.65
C GLY A 28 7.94 10.85 -7.82
N ASN A 29 8.94 10.07 -8.17
CA ASN A 29 10.25 10.08 -7.50
C ASN A 29 11.29 10.92 -8.24
N GLU A 30 10.97 11.41 -9.43
CA GLU A 30 11.85 12.16 -10.33
C GLU A 30 11.88 13.67 -10.05
N PHE A 31 11.09 14.16 -9.09
CA PHE A 31 10.94 15.57 -8.75
C PHE A 31 11.70 15.90 -7.46
N GLN A 32 11.88 17.21 -7.21
CA GLN A 32 12.35 17.65 -5.89
C GLN A 32 11.17 17.63 -4.90
N LYS A 33 11.44 17.36 -3.62
CA LYS A 33 10.40 17.26 -2.58
C LYS A 33 9.57 18.52 -2.35
N THR A 34 10.03 19.66 -2.83
CA THR A 34 9.33 20.97 -2.77
C THR A 34 8.77 21.43 -4.11
N ASP A 35 8.79 20.55 -5.12
CA ASP A 35 8.32 20.92 -6.45
C ASP A 35 6.79 21.03 -6.43
N SER A 36 6.27 22.15 -6.95
CA SER A 36 4.83 22.41 -7.03
C SER A 36 4.06 21.40 -7.90
N ILE A 37 4.75 20.61 -8.68
CA ILE A 37 4.19 19.50 -9.48
C ILE A 37 3.66 18.36 -8.60
N LEU A 38 4.14 18.27 -7.35
CA LEU A 38 3.69 17.28 -6.36
C LEU A 38 2.43 17.73 -5.61
N LYS A 39 1.95 18.96 -5.79
CA LYS A 39 0.69 19.40 -5.19
C LYS A 39 -0.48 18.67 -5.81
N ASP A 40 -1.35 18.18 -4.98
CA ASP A 40 -2.62 17.62 -5.38
C ASP A 40 -3.54 18.70 -5.98
N ARG A 41 -4.57 18.29 -6.68
CA ARG A 41 -5.45 19.20 -7.39
C ARG A 41 -6.90 18.81 -7.19
N LEU A 42 -7.73 19.79 -6.88
CA LEU A 42 -9.18 19.67 -6.87
C LEU A 42 -9.75 20.39 -8.09
N TYR A 43 -10.69 19.74 -8.76
CA TYR A 43 -11.45 20.29 -9.87
C TYR A 43 -12.94 20.21 -9.51
N LEU A 44 -13.58 21.36 -9.39
CA LEU A 44 -15.01 21.45 -9.13
C LEU A 44 -15.80 21.29 -10.44
N ASN A 45 -16.77 20.44 -10.43
CA ASN A 45 -17.73 20.28 -11.52
C ASN A 45 -18.74 21.42 -11.48
N GLN A 46 -19.26 21.82 -12.61
CA GLN A 46 -20.24 22.92 -12.73
C GLN A 46 -21.62 22.40 -13.13
N GLY A 47 -21.98 21.17 -12.74
CA GLY A 47 -23.27 20.53 -13.03
C GLY A 47 -23.43 19.98 -14.46
N THR A 48 -22.43 20.13 -15.32
CA THR A 48 -22.50 19.73 -16.73
C THR A 48 -21.33 18.86 -17.20
N GLY A 49 -20.52 18.35 -16.24
CA GLY A 49 -19.26 17.66 -16.56
C GLY A 49 -18.12 18.59 -16.99
N ASN A 50 -18.29 19.90 -16.79
CA ASN A 50 -17.24 20.89 -17.00
C ASN A 50 -16.50 21.16 -15.70
N PHE A 51 -15.27 20.66 -15.62
CA PHE A 51 -14.41 20.74 -14.42
C PHE A 51 -13.52 21.97 -14.43
N ILE A 52 -13.59 22.78 -13.36
CA ILE A 52 -12.77 23.97 -13.16
C ILE A 52 -11.77 23.70 -12.03
N LYS A 53 -10.48 23.82 -12.33
CA LYS A 53 -9.44 23.66 -11.32
C LYS A 53 -9.60 24.75 -10.23
N SER A 54 -9.75 24.31 -8.98
CA SER A 54 -9.74 25.21 -7.83
C SER A 54 -8.31 25.75 -7.58
N LYS A 55 -8.20 26.94 -6.98
CA LYS A 55 -6.90 27.58 -6.73
C LYS A 55 -6.48 27.49 -5.27
N ASP A 56 -7.41 27.72 -4.36
CA ASP A 56 -7.13 27.92 -2.94
C ASP A 56 -7.94 26.98 -2.02
N ASN A 57 -8.52 25.93 -2.60
CA ASN A 57 -9.38 24.99 -1.88
C ASN A 57 -8.61 23.88 -1.14
N LEU A 58 -7.35 23.65 -1.49
CA LEU A 58 -6.50 22.67 -0.82
C LEU A 58 -5.34 23.39 -0.11
N PRO A 59 -4.88 22.85 1.04
CA PRO A 59 -3.69 23.38 1.71
C PRO A 59 -2.44 23.18 0.84
N ASP A 60 -1.40 23.97 1.10
CA ASP A 60 -0.12 23.94 0.39
C ASP A 60 0.73 22.73 0.81
N ASN A 61 0.27 21.53 0.48
CA ASN A 61 0.94 20.28 0.79
C ASN A 61 1.77 19.79 -0.39
N PHE A 62 3.02 19.37 -0.10
CA PHE A 62 3.94 18.80 -1.06
C PHE A 62 4.27 17.38 -0.65
N SER A 63 3.56 16.42 -1.19
CA SER A 63 3.85 15.01 -0.97
C SER A 63 3.69 14.23 -2.26
N SER A 64 4.58 13.28 -2.51
CA SER A 64 4.31 12.28 -3.54
C SER A 64 3.31 11.29 -2.97
N GLY A 65 2.03 11.48 -3.29
CA GLY A 65 0.92 10.68 -2.78
C GLY A 65 0.85 9.28 -3.41
N SER A 66 -0.05 8.46 -2.89
CA SER A 66 -0.39 7.14 -3.42
C SER A 66 -1.88 6.92 -3.54
N ILE A 67 -2.63 7.44 -2.60
CA ILE A 67 -4.05 7.13 -2.42
C ILE A 67 -4.79 8.34 -1.84
N VAL A 68 -6.08 8.44 -2.13
CA VAL A 68 -7.04 9.28 -1.44
C VAL A 68 -8.26 8.45 -1.11
N LYS A 69 -8.79 8.60 0.10
CA LYS A 69 -10.02 7.95 0.57
C LYS A 69 -10.90 9.00 1.23
N ALA A 70 -12.19 8.99 0.90
CA ALA A 70 -13.16 9.97 1.38
C ALA A 70 -14.14 9.35 2.37
N ALA A 71 -14.46 10.07 3.42
CA ALA A 71 -15.53 9.76 4.37
C ALA A 71 -15.89 11.02 5.18
N ASP A 72 -17.10 11.09 5.65
CA ASP A 72 -17.51 11.97 6.73
C ASP A 72 -17.04 11.31 8.05
N TYR A 73 -15.82 11.67 8.53
CA TYR A 73 -15.23 11.00 9.70
C TYR A 73 -15.63 11.66 11.03
N ASP A 74 -16.08 12.91 11.03
CA ASP A 74 -16.49 13.63 12.24
C ASP A 74 -18.02 13.80 12.36
N SER A 75 -18.76 13.27 11.38
CA SER A 75 -20.23 13.22 11.35
C SER A 75 -20.88 14.60 11.27
N ASP A 76 -20.21 15.54 10.59
CA ASP A 76 -20.74 16.89 10.36
C ASP A 76 -21.56 17.01 9.05
N GLY A 77 -21.57 15.95 8.23
CA GLY A 77 -22.30 15.82 6.97
C GLY A 77 -21.49 16.15 5.73
N ASP A 78 -20.26 16.62 5.89
CA ASP A 78 -19.36 16.98 4.80
C ASP A 78 -18.37 15.83 4.52
N ILE A 79 -17.89 15.72 3.30
CA ILE A 79 -16.96 14.65 2.95
C ILE A 79 -15.51 15.11 3.12
N ASP A 80 -14.80 14.47 4.03
CA ASP A 80 -13.39 14.66 4.34
C ASP A 80 -12.48 13.70 3.58
N LEU A 81 -11.18 13.97 3.58
CA LEU A 81 -10.22 13.16 2.85
C LEU A 81 -9.06 12.68 3.73
N PHE A 82 -8.72 11.42 3.60
CA PHE A 82 -7.39 10.90 3.92
C PHE A 82 -6.56 10.85 2.64
N VAL A 83 -5.35 11.45 2.66
CA VAL A 83 -4.39 11.43 1.56
C VAL A 83 -3.11 10.76 2.04
N GLY A 84 -2.81 9.58 1.47
CA GLY A 84 -1.63 8.79 1.83
C GLY A 84 -0.39 9.19 1.04
N GLY A 85 0.71 9.49 1.74
CA GLY A 85 2.00 9.72 1.14
C GLY A 85 2.71 8.41 0.78
N ARG A 86 3.25 8.30 -0.46
CA ARG A 86 3.89 7.09 -0.96
C ARG A 86 5.40 7.08 -0.83
N ILE A 87 6.04 8.18 -1.16
CA ILE A 87 7.50 8.26 -1.19
C ILE A 87 7.97 9.71 -0.99
N LEU A 88 9.05 9.87 -0.27
CA LEU A 88 9.79 11.13 -0.25
C LEU A 88 10.77 11.12 -1.42
N PRO A 89 10.60 11.99 -2.45
CA PRO A 89 11.41 11.92 -3.65
C PRO A 89 12.91 11.97 -3.38
N ASN A 90 13.65 11.03 -3.95
CA ASN A 90 15.08 10.82 -3.79
C ASN A 90 15.58 10.50 -2.36
N GLU A 91 14.67 10.26 -1.42
CA GLU A 91 15.01 9.95 -0.01
C GLU A 91 14.42 8.60 0.45
N TYR A 92 14.23 7.63 -0.47
CA TYR A 92 13.79 6.29 -0.08
C TYR A 92 14.75 5.66 0.95
N PRO A 93 14.27 5.04 2.05
CA PRO A 93 12.88 4.74 2.41
C PRO A 93 12.32 5.66 3.51
N PHE A 94 12.64 6.94 3.50
CA PHE A 94 12.05 7.86 4.48
C PHE A 94 10.57 8.09 4.20
N ALA A 95 9.77 8.13 5.27
CA ALA A 95 8.33 8.31 5.20
C ALA A 95 7.96 9.73 4.70
N PRO A 96 7.13 9.85 3.66
CA PRO A 96 6.54 11.11 3.27
C PRO A 96 5.48 11.57 4.27
N GLN A 97 4.90 12.74 4.02
CA GLN A 97 3.75 13.19 4.79
C GLN A 97 2.45 12.61 4.23
N SER A 98 1.56 12.20 5.13
CA SER A 98 0.16 11.86 4.86
C SER A 98 -0.75 12.86 5.56
N PHE A 99 -1.98 13.05 5.08
CA PHE A 99 -2.84 14.13 5.52
C PHE A 99 -4.26 13.66 5.80
N LEU A 100 -4.84 14.21 6.89
CA LEU A 100 -6.28 14.29 7.09
C LEU A 100 -6.71 15.71 6.73
N LEU A 101 -7.55 15.81 5.71
CA LEU A 101 -8.05 17.07 5.18
C LEU A 101 -9.53 17.19 5.55
N GLN A 102 -9.85 18.10 6.44
CA GLN A 102 -11.22 18.40 6.87
C GLN A 102 -11.86 19.38 5.89
N ASN A 103 -13.05 19.04 5.42
CA ASN A 103 -13.88 19.88 4.57
C ASN A 103 -14.69 20.88 5.42
N ASN A 104 -15.11 21.95 4.83
CA ASN A 104 -16.04 22.93 5.44
C ASN A 104 -17.42 22.96 4.78
N GLY A 105 -17.76 21.92 4.03
CA GLY A 105 -19.00 21.78 3.28
C GLY A 105 -19.11 22.66 2.02
N LYS A 106 -18.02 23.30 1.61
CA LYS A 106 -17.94 24.15 0.41
C LYS A 106 -16.73 23.85 -0.44
N GLY A 107 -16.21 22.62 -0.33
CA GLY A 107 -15.04 22.17 -1.06
C GLY A 107 -13.75 22.86 -0.67
N VAL A 108 -13.65 23.46 0.53
CA VAL A 108 -12.41 24.03 1.05
C VAL A 108 -11.90 23.18 2.20
N PHE A 109 -10.67 22.69 2.06
CA PHE A 109 -10.05 21.70 2.94
C PHE A 109 -8.95 22.32 3.80
N GLU A 110 -8.90 21.92 5.07
CA GLU A 110 -7.86 22.28 6.03
C GLU A 110 -7.07 21.01 6.45
N ASP A 111 -5.74 21.12 6.57
CA ASP A 111 -4.90 20.04 7.12
C ASP A 111 -5.02 20.03 8.65
N VAL A 112 -5.74 19.07 9.18
CA VAL A 112 -5.97 18.88 10.62
C VAL A 112 -5.15 17.75 11.23
N THR A 113 -4.27 17.12 10.45
CA THR A 113 -3.54 15.86 10.78
C THR A 113 -2.88 15.90 12.15
N GLU A 114 -2.09 16.94 12.43
CA GLU A 114 -1.35 17.05 13.69
C GLU A 114 -2.29 17.27 14.90
N ASN A 115 -3.45 17.87 14.67
CA ASN A 115 -4.39 18.25 15.73
C ASN A 115 -5.24 17.07 16.19
N ILE A 116 -5.60 16.17 15.27
CA ILE A 116 -6.58 15.10 15.53
C ILE A 116 -6.00 13.69 15.43
N ALA A 117 -4.85 13.50 14.76
CA ALA A 117 -4.25 12.19 14.50
C ALA A 117 -2.74 12.22 14.75
N SER A 118 -2.34 12.35 16.01
CA SER A 118 -0.93 12.40 16.39
C SER A 118 -0.18 11.18 15.90
N GLY A 119 0.93 11.38 15.19
CA GLY A 119 1.78 10.36 14.62
C GLY A 119 1.37 9.86 13.23
N LEU A 120 0.24 10.29 12.67
CA LEU A 120 -0.19 9.92 11.32
C LEU A 120 0.68 10.56 10.23
N LYS A 121 1.11 11.79 10.42
CA LYS A 121 1.73 12.60 9.37
C LYS A 121 2.92 11.94 8.66
N ASN A 122 3.80 11.27 9.39
CA ASN A 122 4.95 10.55 8.84
C ASN A 122 4.94 9.07 9.25
N ILE A 123 3.77 8.44 9.24
CA ILE A 123 3.56 7.08 9.75
C ILE A 123 4.30 6.02 8.93
N GLY A 124 4.43 6.22 7.61
CA GLY A 124 5.06 5.25 6.72
C GLY A 124 4.88 5.62 5.25
N MET A 125 5.27 4.70 4.37
CA MET A 125 5.07 4.79 2.91
C MET A 125 3.76 4.09 2.56
N ILE A 126 2.65 4.83 2.61
CA ILE A 126 1.31 4.29 2.41
C ILE A 126 1.14 3.81 0.98
N SER A 127 0.56 2.63 0.80
CA SER A 127 0.15 2.06 -0.49
C SER A 127 -1.37 2.05 -0.64
N ASP A 128 -2.11 1.73 0.44
CA ASP A 128 -3.57 1.74 0.44
C ASP A 128 -4.13 2.03 1.84
N ALA A 129 -5.42 2.37 1.90
CA ALA A 129 -6.13 2.70 3.12
C ALA A 129 -7.62 2.40 2.99
N LEU A 130 -8.31 2.21 4.12
CA LEU A 130 -9.76 2.12 4.16
C LEU A 130 -10.31 2.92 5.34
N TRP A 131 -11.43 3.60 5.12
CA TRP A 131 -12.34 3.98 6.18
C TRP A 131 -13.19 2.77 6.55
N THR A 132 -13.28 2.48 7.84
CA THR A 132 -13.94 1.28 8.37
C THR A 132 -14.66 1.63 9.67
N ASP A 133 -15.59 0.79 10.06
CA ASP A 133 -16.18 0.78 11.40
C ASP A 133 -15.93 -0.62 11.98
N PHE A 134 -14.70 -0.82 12.50
CA PHE A 134 -14.25 -2.15 12.90
C PHE A 134 -14.85 -2.60 14.24
N ASN A 135 -15.35 -1.67 15.04
CA ASN A 135 -15.83 -1.91 16.40
C ASN A 135 -17.36 -1.75 16.53
N GLY A 136 -18.06 -1.42 15.43
CA GLY A 136 -19.51 -1.29 15.38
C GLY A 136 -20.06 -0.05 16.09
N ASP A 137 -19.23 1.00 16.33
CA ASP A 137 -19.65 2.22 17.02
C ASP A 137 -20.22 3.29 16.09
N SER A 138 -20.30 3.00 14.80
CA SER A 138 -20.76 3.86 13.69
C SER A 138 -19.84 5.03 13.37
N LEU A 139 -18.67 5.16 14.00
CA LEU A 139 -17.65 6.14 13.63
C LEU A 139 -16.75 5.57 12.54
N LYS A 140 -16.14 6.44 11.76
CA LYS A 140 -15.18 6.03 10.72
C LYS A 140 -13.79 5.95 11.28
N ASP A 141 -13.31 4.73 11.48
CA ASP A 141 -11.92 4.41 11.80
C ASP A 141 -11.06 4.39 10.53
N LEU A 142 -9.74 4.41 10.67
CA LEU A 142 -8.82 4.40 9.54
C LEU A 142 -7.81 3.27 9.66
N ILE A 143 -7.85 2.33 8.69
CA ILE A 143 -6.84 1.29 8.56
C ILE A 143 -5.92 1.57 7.37
N LEU A 144 -4.61 1.40 7.56
CA LEU A 144 -3.55 1.73 6.61
C LEU A 144 -2.63 0.55 6.38
N VAL A 145 -2.21 0.39 5.14
CA VAL A 145 -1.16 -0.55 4.75
C VAL A 145 -0.10 0.15 3.89
N GLY A 146 1.13 -0.35 3.93
CA GLY A 146 2.20 0.26 3.15
C GLY A 146 3.51 -0.52 3.20
N GLU A 147 4.54 0.08 2.65
CA GLU A 147 5.87 -0.52 2.52
C GLU A 147 6.72 -0.19 3.75
N TRP A 148 7.39 -1.19 4.31
CA TRP A 148 8.21 -1.09 5.53
C TRP A 148 7.44 -0.64 6.77
N MET A 149 6.16 -0.91 6.84
CA MET A 149 5.32 -0.55 7.98
C MET A 149 4.38 -1.69 8.36
N PRO A 150 3.95 -1.76 9.62
CA PRO A 150 2.90 -2.70 10.03
C PRO A 150 1.56 -2.28 9.44
N ILE A 151 0.60 -3.21 9.43
CA ILE A 151 -0.81 -2.86 9.31
C ILE A 151 -1.12 -1.90 10.46
N THR A 152 -1.68 -0.74 10.14
CA THR A 152 -1.83 0.35 11.11
C THR A 152 -3.29 0.74 11.23
N LEU A 153 -3.82 0.72 12.46
CA LEU A 153 -5.21 1.02 12.77
C LEU A 153 -5.31 2.23 13.70
N PHE A 154 -6.05 3.23 13.25
CA PHE A 154 -6.44 4.37 14.04
C PHE A 154 -7.92 4.29 14.38
N VAL A 155 -8.24 4.21 15.67
CA VAL A 155 -9.62 4.29 16.15
C VAL A 155 -10.06 5.75 16.25
N ASN A 156 -11.25 6.04 15.76
CA ASN A 156 -11.88 7.34 15.86
C ASN A 156 -12.56 7.49 17.23
N GLN A 157 -12.23 8.52 17.93
CA GLN A 157 -12.80 8.89 19.22
C GLN A 157 -13.49 10.26 19.13
N ASN A 158 -14.64 10.31 18.45
CA ASN A 158 -15.40 11.52 18.17
C ASN A 158 -14.55 12.60 17.46
N GLY A 159 -14.01 12.25 16.29
CA GLY A 159 -13.20 13.16 15.45
C GLY A 159 -11.72 13.26 15.86
N LYS A 160 -11.26 12.46 16.83
CA LYS A 160 -9.83 12.31 17.17
C LYS A 160 -9.39 10.88 16.98
N PHE A 161 -8.24 10.70 16.36
CA PHE A 161 -7.72 9.38 15.99
C PHE A 161 -6.59 8.97 16.94
N LYS A 162 -6.73 7.75 17.51
CA LYS A 162 -5.70 7.11 18.32
C LYS A 162 -5.18 5.87 17.59
N ASN A 163 -3.86 5.77 17.43
CA ASN A 163 -3.24 4.54 16.92
C ASN A 163 -3.34 3.44 17.98
N ILE A 164 -3.96 2.32 17.61
CA ILE A 164 -4.16 1.14 18.46
C ILE A 164 -3.58 -0.14 17.81
N SER A 165 -2.69 0.00 16.82
CA SER A 165 -2.19 -1.12 16.02
C SER A 165 -1.55 -2.22 16.86
N GLU A 166 -0.78 -1.88 17.90
CA GLU A 166 -0.17 -2.88 18.77
C GLU A 166 -1.21 -3.60 19.62
N GLU A 167 -2.17 -2.86 20.19
CA GLU A 167 -3.26 -3.39 21.00
C GLU A 167 -4.19 -4.27 20.15
N ALA A 168 -4.38 -3.91 18.88
CA ALA A 168 -5.21 -4.63 17.91
C ALA A 168 -4.56 -5.92 17.36
N GLY A 169 -3.33 -6.26 17.75
CA GLY A 169 -2.66 -7.49 17.31
C GLY A 169 -1.82 -7.34 16.03
N PHE A 170 -1.56 -6.12 15.56
CA PHE A 170 -0.74 -5.87 14.35
C PHE A 170 0.76 -5.70 14.63
N ARG A 171 1.22 -6.06 15.83
CA ARG A 171 2.66 -6.16 16.12
C ARG A 171 3.31 -7.17 15.18
N ASP A 172 4.51 -6.86 14.70
CA ASP A 172 5.33 -7.71 13.82
C ASP A 172 4.72 -7.98 12.43
N THR A 173 3.76 -7.16 11.99
CA THR A 173 3.15 -7.24 10.66
C THR A 173 3.84 -6.35 9.63
N GLU A 174 4.99 -5.74 9.94
CA GLU A 174 5.73 -4.91 8.99
C GLU A 174 6.02 -5.70 7.71
N GLY A 175 5.52 -5.18 6.58
CA GLY A 175 5.58 -5.86 5.28
C GLY A 175 5.82 -4.89 4.13
N TRP A 176 5.66 -5.42 2.93
CA TRP A 176 5.55 -4.65 1.70
C TRP A 176 4.13 -4.79 1.16
N TRP A 177 3.20 -4.25 1.96
CA TRP A 177 1.77 -4.28 1.67
C TRP A 177 1.44 -3.37 0.49
N ASN A 178 0.51 -3.79 -0.36
CA ASN A 178 0.18 -3.06 -1.59
C ASN A 178 -1.27 -2.61 -1.65
N VAL A 179 -2.20 -3.39 -1.12
CA VAL A 179 -3.65 -3.18 -1.24
C VAL A 179 -4.36 -3.80 -0.05
N ILE A 180 -5.51 -3.25 0.33
CA ILE A 180 -6.40 -3.79 1.37
C ILE A 180 -7.87 -3.63 0.96
N GLU A 181 -8.68 -4.66 1.23
CA GLU A 181 -10.14 -4.67 1.03
C GLU A 181 -10.83 -5.19 2.28
N GLN A 182 -12.11 -4.83 2.48
CA GLN A 182 -12.89 -5.15 3.67
C GLN A 182 -14.25 -5.77 3.34
N ALA A 183 -14.69 -6.70 4.18
CA ALA A 183 -16.03 -7.25 4.19
C ALA A 183 -16.26 -8.06 5.47
N ASP A 184 -17.51 -8.33 5.83
CA ASP A 184 -17.87 -9.38 6.78
C ASP A 184 -17.74 -10.74 6.06
N ILE A 185 -16.55 -11.38 6.19
CA ILE A 185 -16.15 -12.53 5.36
C ILE A 185 -16.72 -13.83 5.92
N ASP A 186 -16.70 -14.02 7.21
CA ASP A 186 -17.19 -15.24 7.87
C ASP A 186 -18.64 -15.12 8.39
N LYS A 187 -19.25 -13.95 8.20
CA LYS A 187 -20.64 -13.62 8.52
C LYS A 187 -20.97 -13.65 10.01
N ASP A 188 -20.02 -13.23 10.81
CA ASP A 188 -20.22 -13.06 12.25
C ASP A 188 -20.74 -11.67 12.63
N GLY A 189 -20.77 -10.74 11.68
CA GLY A 189 -21.28 -9.38 11.80
C GLY A 189 -20.16 -8.32 11.95
N ASP A 190 -18.92 -8.73 12.11
CA ASP A 190 -17.76 -7.86 12.23
C ASP A 190 -17.07 -7.66 10.87
N ILE A 191 -16.34 -6.58 10.72
CA ILE A 191 -15.62 -6.30 9.47
C ILE A 191 -14.23 -6.91 9.51
N ASP A 192 -13.98 -7.80 8.56
CA ASP A 192 -12.70 -8.42 8.25
C ASP A 192 -11.96 -7.72 7.11
N TYR A 193 -10.68 -8.09 6.92
CA TYR A 193 -9.88 -7.54 5.83
C TYR A 193 -9.09 -8.62 5.08
N VAL A 194 -8.80 -8.32 3.82
CA VAL A 194 -7.82 -9.03 3.01
C VAL A 194 -6.76 -8.05 2.57
N ALA A 195 -5.48 -8.36 2.84
CA ALA A 195 -4.37 -7.49 2.48
C ALA A 195 -3.39 -8.21 1.54
N GLY A 196 -3.12 -7.59 0.38
CA GLY A 196 -2.15 -8.04 -0.60
C GLY A 196 -0.73 -7.58 -0.24
N ASN A 197 0.22 -8.51 -0.25
CA ASN A 197 1.62 -8.28 0.10
C ASN A 197 2.56 -8.70 -1.02
N PHE A 198 3.86 -8.70 -0.76
CA PHE A 198 4.92 -9.05 -1.72
C PHE A 198 4.91 -10.53 -2.14
N GLY A 199 4.45 -11.42 -1.27
CA GLY A 199 4.43 -12.86 -1.51
C GLY A 199 5.74 -13.56 -1.13
N LEU A 200 5.70 -14.89 -1.15
CA LEU A 200 6.81 -15.73 -0.65
C LEU A 200 7.72 -16.30 -1.75
N ASN A 201 7.34 -16.17 -3.03
CA ASN A 201 8.13 -16.67 -4.15
C ASN A 201 9.22 -15.67 -4.57
N SER A 202 10.13 -15.41 -3.65
CA SER A 202 11.24 -14.47 -3.81
C SER A 202 12.53 -15.07 -3.27
N GLN A 203 13.67 -14.55 -3.73
CA GLN A 203 14.98 -14.81 -3.10
C GLN A 203 15.09 -14.13 -1.73
N LEU A 204 14.32 -13.07 -1.51
CA LEU A 204 14.23 -12.38 -0.21
C LEU A 204 13.31 -13.18 0.70
N LYS A 205 13.85 -13.67 1.82
CA LYS A 205 13.11 -14.39 2.85
C LYS A 205 13.04 -13.53 4.11
N THR A 206 11.90 -13.54 4.76
CA THR A 206 11.70 -12.77 5.99
C THR A 206 10.90 -13.56 7.02
N SER A 207 11.13 -13.24 8.28
CA SER A 207 10.36 -13.68 9.44
C SER A 207 10.51 -12.68 10.57
N VAL A 208 9.79 -12.87 11.67
CA VAL A 208 9.92 -12.04 12.88
C VAL A 208 11.34 -12.10 13.45
N ASP A 209 11.94 -13.29 13.51
CA ASP A 209 13.30 -13.49 14.04
C ASP A 209 14.41 -13.07 13.07
N PHE A 210 14.13 -13.15 11.75
CA PHE A 210 15.08 -12.87 10.68
C PHE A 210 14.48 -11.93 9.64
N PRO A 211 14.25 -10.64 10.00
CA PRO A 211 13.60 -9.70 9.11
C PRO A 211 14.52 -9.27 7.96
N ILE A 212 13.92 -8.93 6.83
CA ILE A 212 14.61 -8.10 5.82
C ILE A 212 14.79 -6.72 6.41
N GLY A 213 16.00 -6.17 6.34
CA GLY A 213 16.32 -4.84 6.83
C GLY A 213 16.73 -3.89 5.72
N ILE A 214 16.49 -2.60 5.93
CA ILE A 214 17.05 -1.54 5.10
C ILE A 214 17.71 -0.49 5.99
N TYR A 215 18.99 -0.21 5.74
CA TYR A 215 19.79 0.80 6.44
C TYR A 215 19.94 2.00 5.52
N ALA A 216 19.38 3.13 5.87
CA ALA A 216 19.31 4.30 5.02
C ALA A 216 19.95 5.53 5.68
N LYS A 217 20.92 6.10 5.00
CA LYS A 217 21.67 7.28 5.41
C LYS A 217 22.42 7.83 4.18
N ASP A 218 22.81 9.07 4.19
CA ASP A 218 23.84 9.59 3.29
C ASP A 218 25.21 9.18 3.86
N TYR A 219 25.75 8.03 3.38
CA TYR A 219 26.98 7.43 3.90
C TYR A 219 28.25 8.14 3.41
N ASP A 220 28.21 8.82 2.28
CA ASP A 220 29.37 9.47 1.68
C ASP A 220 29.29 11.01 1.67
N ASN A 221 28.25 11.57 2.28
CA ASN A 221 27.95 12.99 2.42
C ASN A 221 27.83 13.71 1.07
N ASN A 222 27.22 13.05 0.09
CA ASN A 222 26.97 13.62 -1.24
C ASN A 222 25.61 14.33 -1.36
N GLY A 223 24.79 14.31 -0.30
CA GLY A 223 23.45 14.89 -0.25
C GLY A 223 22.32 13.95 -0.72
N SER A 224 22.63 12.69 -1.00
CA SER A 224 21.66 11.66 -1.39
C SER A 224 21.60 10.56 -0.36
N VAL A 225 20.42 9.99 -0.16
CA VAL A 225 20.24 8.82 0.73
C VAL A 225 20.72 7.56 0.01
N ASP A 226 21.50 6.74 0.73
CA ASP A 226 22.00 5.44 0.27
C ASP A 226 21.27 4.31 1.01
N PRO A 227 20.24 3.70 0.42
CA PRO A 227 19.56 2.57 1.04
C PRO A 227 20.34 1.27 0.85
N ILE A 228 20.70 0.61 1.96
CA ILE A 228 21.42 -0.66 1.97
C ILE A 228 20.48 -1.75 2.47
N LEU A 229 20.01 -2.58 1.55
CA LEU A 229 19.15 -3.72 1.84
C LEU A 229 19.97 -4.87 2.44
N SER A 230 19.46 -5.50 3.50
CA SER A 230 20.08 -6.64 4.15
C SER A 230 19.09 -7.79 4.36
N CYS A 231 19.61 -9.01 4.41
CA CYS A 231 18.83 -10.21 4.70
C CYS A 231 19.62 -11.15 5.60
N TYR A 232 18.90 -11.98 6.34
CA TYR A 232 19.50 -13.03 7.15
C TYR A 232 19.70 -14.31 6.35
N ASP A 233 20.84 -14.93 6.53
CA ASP A 233 21.16 -16.29 6.11
C ASP A 233 21.93 -16.98 7.23
N GLU A 234 21.52 -18.19 7.62
CA GLU A 234 22.07 -18.93 8.77
C GLU A 234 22.22 -18.09 10.06
N GLY A 235 21.24 -17.20 10.33
CA GLY A 235 21.21 -16.35 11.52
C GLY A 235 22.16 -15.16 11.49
N LYS A 236 22.81 -14.87 10.36
CA LYS A 236 23.70 -13.70 10.17
C LYS A 236 23.10 -12.75 9.14
N ASN A 237 23.25 -11.46 9.37
CA ASN A 237 22.68 -10.40 8.54
C ASN A 237 23.69 -9.93 7.48
N TYR A 238 23.38 -10.17 6.21
CA TYR A 238 24.23 -9.87 5.06
C TYR A 238 23.66 -8.76 4.19
N PRO A 239 24.52 -7.90 3.57
CA PRO A 239 24.05 -7.03 2.50
C PRO A 239 23.54 -7.86 1.33
N VAL A 240 22.37 -7.49 0.80
CA VAL A 240 21.76 -8.17 -0.35
C VAL A 240 22.56 -7.93 -1.63
N PHE A 241 23.18 -6.76 -1.77
CA PHE A 241 23.87 -6.36 -2.99
C PHE A 241 25.29 -6.91 -3.10
N SER A 242 25.72 -7.15 -4.36
CA SER A 242 27.08 -7.56 -4.66
C SER A 242 28.10 -6.46 -4.31
N LYS A 243 29.37 -6.85 -4.26
CA LYS A 243 30.50 -5.89 -4.10
C LYS A 243 30.43 -4.77 -5.13
N ASP A 244 30.14 -5.10 -6.39
CA ASP A 244 30.12 -4.13 -7.47
C ASP A 244 28.94 -3.17 -7.35
N ASP A 245 27.75 -3.66 -7.03
CA ASP A 245 26.56 -2.82 -6.81
C ASP A 245 26.79 -1.81 -5.68
N ILE A 246 27.26 -2.28 -4.51
CA ILE A 246 27.47 -1.42 -3.35
C ILE A 246 28.61 -0.41 -3.57
N GLN A 247 29.65 -0.79 -4.33
CA GLN A 247 30.74 0.11 -4.69
C GLN A 247 30.42 1.12 -5.81
N GLN A 248 29.38 0.86 -6.60
CA GLN A 248 28.84 1.87 -7.51
C GLN A 248 28.12 2.97 -6.73
N GLN A 249 27.38 2.59 -5.70
CA GLN A 249 26.65 3.50 -4.83
C GLN A 249 27.62 4.23 -3.88
N LEU A 250 28.49 3.49 -3.18
CA LEU A 250 29.41 3.98 -2.14
C LEU A 250 30.88 3.82 -2.60
N THR A 251 31.37 4.82 -3.30
CA THR A 251 32.69 4.74 -3.96
C THR A 251 33.86 4.58 -2.99
N PHE A 252 33.74 5.02 -1.73
CA PHE A 252 34.79 4.87 -0.72
C PHE A 252 35.07 3.39 -0.38
N LEU A 253 34.09 2.49 -0.55
CA LEU A 253 34.26 1.05 -0.34
C LEU A 253 35.19 0.39 -1.36
N LYS A 254 35.46 1.03 -2.52
CA LYS A 254 36.47 0.55 -3.49
C LYS A 254 37.87 0.44 -2.93
N LYS A 255 38.22 1.32 -1.99
CA LYS A 255 39.51 1.28 -1.31
C LYS A 255 39.57 0.24 -0.20
N ARG A 256 38.41 -0.11 0.40
CA ARG A 256 38.29 -1.08 1.49
C ARG A 256 38.28 -2.51 0.99
N PHE A 257 37.55 -2.77 -0.11
CA PHE A 257 37.36 -4.11 -0.69
C PHE A 257 37.83 -4.13 -2.14
N VAL A 258 39.10 -4.41 -2.35
CA VAL A 258 39.69 -4.45 -3.71
C VAL A 258 39.29 -5.75 -4.42
N LYS A 259 39.44 -6.87 -3.71
CA LYS A 259 39.15 -8.20 -4.23
C LYS A 259 37.76 -8.69 -3.80
N TYR A 260 37.15 -9.60 -4.58
CA TYR A 260 35.85 -10.15 -4.26
C TYR A 260 35.84 -10.97 -2.94
N ASN A 261 36.92 -11.71 -2.67
CA ASN A 261 37.03 -12.49 -1.45
C ASN A 261 37.20 -11.63 -0.16
N GLU A 262 37.51 -10.36 -0.29
CA GLU A 262 37.54 -9.42 0.84
C GLU A 262 36.14 -8.93 1.24
N TYR A 263 35.17 -9.07 0.37
CA TYR A 263 33.77 -8.67 0.59
C TYR A 263 32.83 -9.88 0.79
N ALA A 264 33.12 -10.98 0.09
CA ALA A 264 32.26 -12.15 0.08
C ALA A 264 32.10 -12.75 1.48
N GLY A 265 30.85 -12.95 1.91
CA GLY A 265 30.52 -13.51 3.22
C GLY A 265 30.66 -12.56 4.41
N LEU A 266 30.86 -11.26 4.17
CA LEU A 266 30.83 -10.27 5.23
C LEU A 266 29.39 -9.88 5.59
N THR A 267 29.12 -9.81 6.88
CA THR A 267 27.87 -9.30 7.44
C THR A 267 27.81 -7.77 7.35
N ILE A 268 26.61 -7.20 7.54
CA ILE A 268 26.41 -5.74 7.42
C ILE A 268 27.34 -4.94 8.35
N ASP A 269 27.57 -5.41 9.57
CA ASP A 269 28.44 -4.84 10.59
C ASP A 269 29.95 -5.05 10.33
N GLN A 270 30.29 -5.95 9.41
CA GLN A 270 31.66 -6.14 8.91
C GLN A 270 31.95 -5.30 7.65
N VAL A 271 30.91 -5.04 6.84
CA VAL A 271 31.03 -4.14 5.67
C VAL A 271 31.08 -2.69 6.12
N PHE A 272 30.26 -2.31 7.10
CA PHE A 272 30.21 -0.97 7.67
C PHE A 272 30.67 -0.97 9.12
N THR A 273 31.47 0.01 9.50
CA THR A 273 31.85 0.22 10.89
C THR A 273 30.66 0.71 11.71
N PRO A 274 30.66 0.51 13.05
CA PRO A 274 29.60 1.05 13.91
C PRO A 274 29.38 2.56 13.75
N LYS A 275 30.46 3.33 13.53
CA LYS A 275 30.38 4.77 13.28
C LYS A 275 29.69 5.12 11.95
N GLU A 276 29.88 4.29 10.92
CA GLU A 276 29.18 4.48 9.63
C GLU A 276 27.70 4.15 9.75
N LEU A 277 27.32 3.16 10.56
CA LEU A 277 25.93 2.80 10.80
C LEU A 277 25.23 3.75 11.78
N GLU A 278 25.98 4.51 12.59
CA GLU A 278 25.44 5.46 13.54
C GLU A 278 24.56 6.51 12.84
N GLY A 279 23.31 6.68 13.35
CA GLY A 279 22.33 7.61 12.78
C GLY A 279 21.65 7.14 11.50
N ALA A 280 21.91 5.91 11.02
CA ALA A 280 21.15 5.34 9.92
C ALA A 280 19.70 5.06 10.36
N LYS A 281 18.73 5.42 9.51
CA LYS A 281 17.35 4.96 9.67
C LYS A 281 17.31 3.48 9.30
N VAL A 282 16.84 2.65 10.22
CA VAL A 282 16.66 1.22 9.97
C VAL A 282 15.18 0.89 9.98
N LEU A 283 14.71 0.25 8.90
CA LEU A 283 13.36 -0.28 8.80
C LEU A 283 13.43 -1.78 8.55
N TYR A 284 12.40 -2.49 8.96
CA TYR A 284 12.32 -3.94 8.81
C TYR A 284 11.02 -4.31 8.08
N ALA A 285 11.07 -5.41 7.31
CA ALA A 285 9.91 -6.15 6.88
C ALA A 285 10.00 -7.55 7.49
N LYS A 286 8.95 -7.97 8.18
CA LYS A 286 8.84 -9.23 8.92
C LYS A 286 7.86 -10.21 8.29
N ASN A 287 6.93 -9.68 7.50
CA ASN A 287 5.88 -10.44 6.85
C ASN A 287 5.75 -10.08 5.36
N PHE A 288 5.80 -11.09 4.49
CA PHE A 288 5.53 -10.94 3.05
C PHE A 288 4.27 -11.69 2.60
N GLU A 289 3.55 -12.34 3.52
CA GLU A 289 2.37 -13.11 3.21
C GLU A 289 1.18 -12.22 2.85
N THR A 290 0.55 -12.47 1.71
CA THR A 290 -0.79 -11.99 1.41
C THR A 290 -1.76 -12.67 2.38
N SER A 291 -2.52 -11.90 3.13
CA SER A 291 -3.16 -12.35 4.37
C SER A 291 -4.67 -12.04 4.43
N TYR A 292 -5.39 -12.92 5.12
CA TYR A 292 -6.68 -12.68 5.72
C TYR A 292 -6.49 -12.15 7.14
N ILE A 293 -7.23 -11.14 7.50
CA ILE A 293 -7.18 -10.44 8.78
C ILE A 293 -8.57 -10.54 9.39
N GLU A 294 -8.73 -11.53 10.26
CA GLU A 294 -9.98 -11.84 10.97
C GLU A 294 -10.17 -10.88 12.14
N ASN A 295 -11.30 -10.17 12.18
CA ASN A 295 -11.73 -9.41 13.34
C ASN A 295 -12.30 -10.39 14.39
N LEU A 296 -11.84 -10.31 15.62
CA LEU A 296 -12.28 -11.22 16.68
C LEU A 296 -13.40 -10.63 17.56
N GLY A 297 -13.98 -9.50 17.15
CA GLY A 297 -15.10 -8.84 17.80
C GLY A 297 -14.79 -8.12 19.12
N ASN A 298 -13.54 -8.12 19.56
CA ASN A 298 -13.12 -7.52 20.84
C ASN A 298 -12.08 -6.41 20.70
N GLY A 299 -11.89 -5.91 19.45
CA GLY A 299 -10.85 -4.95 19.08
C GLY A 299 -9.49 -5.57 18.81
N GLU A 300 -9.40 -6.90 18.77
CA GLU A 300 -8.23 -7.67 18.39
C GLU A 300 -8.43 -8.33 17.03
N PHE A 301 -7.35 -8.47 16.28
CA PHE A 301 -7.33 -9.09 14.96
C PHE A 301 -6.34 -10.24 14.90
N LYS A 302 -6.67 -11.23 14.07
CA LYS A 302 -5.78 -12.34 13.77
C LYS A 302 -5.37 -12.32 12.31
N VAL A 303 -4.08 -12.15 12.06
CA VAL A 303 -3.50 -12.17 10.72
C VAL A 303 -3.12 -13.61 10.35
N SER A 304 -3.62 -14.10 9.23
CA SER A 304 -3.40 -15.46 8.74
C SER A 304 -3.07 -15.46 7.25
N ALA A 305 -2.06 -16.26 6.85
CA ALA A 305 -1.69 -16.37 5.43
C ALA A 305 -2.83 -16.96 4.60
N LEU A 306 -3.11 -16.38 3.45
CA LEU A 306 -3.98 -16.97 2.44
C LEU A 306 -3.31 -18.17 1.74
N PRO A 307 -4.04 -19.00 0.98
CA PRO A 307 -3.49 -20.16 0.28
C PRO A 307 -2.21 -19.86 -0.50
N MET A 308 -1.33 -20.88 -0.62
CA MET A 308 0.02 -20.74 -1.19
C MET A 308 0.04 -20.07 -2.57
N GLN A 309 -1.00 -20.26 -3.39
CA GLN A 309 -1.08 -19.63 -4.71
C GLN A 309 -1.11 -18.10 -4.64
N SER A 310 -1.65 -17.53 -3.57
CA SER A 310 -1.66 -16.09 -3.30
C SER A 310 -0.28 -15.54 -2.95
N GLN A 311 0.69 -16.42 -2.70
CA GLN A 311 2.05 -16.09 -2.29
C GLN A 311 3.05 -16.14 -3.45
N PHE A 312 2.60 -16.44 -4.69
CA PHE A 312 3.52 -16.66 -5.82
C PHE A 312 4.03 -15.37 -6.47
N SER A 313 3.39 -14.24 -6.22
CA SER A 313 3.77 -12.94 -6.77
C SER A 313 3.21 -11.82 -5.90
N PRO A 314 3.75 -10.60 -5.96
CA PRO A 314 3.14 -9.44 -5.32
C PRO A 314 1.70 -9.23 -5.79
N ILE A 315 0.80 -8.99 -4.84
CA ILE A 315 -0.62 -8.72 -5.10
C ILE A 315 -0.86 -7.21 -4.99
N TYR A 316 -1.44 -6.62 -6.05
CA TYR A 316 -1.75 -5.18 -6.12
C TYR A 316 -3.23 -4.89 -6.32
N GLY A 317 -4.00 -5.85 -6.81
CA GLY A 317 -5.44 -5.71 -7.01
C GLY A 317 -6.19 -6.82 -6.29
N LEU A 318 -7.23 -6.43 -5.56
CA LEU A 318 -8.16 -7.30 -4.86
C LEU A 318 -9.59 -6.93 -5.22
N SER A 319 -10.48 -7.91 -5.20
CA SER A 319 -11.93 -7.69 -5.21
C SER A 319 -12.63 -8.84 -4.49
N LEU A 320 -13.56 -8.51 -3.62
CA LEU A 320 -14.39 -9.46 -2.89
C LEU A 320 -15.76 -9.60 -3.57
N GLY A 321 -16.32 -10.80 -3.58
CA GLY A 321 -17.64 -11.07 -4.14
C GLY A 321 -17.99 -12.55 -4.09
N ASP A 322 -19.26 -12.88 -4.16
CA ASP A 322 -19.74 -14.24 -4.26
C ASP A 322 -19.81 -14.65 -5.74
N PHE A 323 -18.70 -15.23 -6.27
CA PHE A 323 -18.56 -15.50 -7.71
C PHE A 323 -19.23 -16.81 -8.12
N ASN A 324 -19.41 -17.74 -7.20
CA ASN A 324 -20.04 -19.04 -7.43
C ASN A 324 -21.51 -19.10 -6.97
N ARG A 325 -22.00 -18.05 -6.29
CA ARG A 325 -23.35 -17.92 -5.72
C ARG A 325 -23.71 -18.97 -4.65
N ASP A 326 -22.73 -19.35 -3.86
CA ASP A 326 -22.98 -20.23 -2.71
C ASP A 326 -23.32 -19.44 -1.43
N GLY A 327 -23.28 -18.13 -1.53
CA GLY A 327 -23.58 -17.19 -0.46
C GLY A 327 -22.36 -16.83 0.38
N HIS A 328 -21.15 -17.30 0.09
CA HIS A 328 -19.92 -16.94 0.77
C HIS A 328 -19.09 -15.98 -0.09
N LEU A 329 -18.28 -15.15 0.56
CA LEU A 329 -17.42 -14.23 -0.17
C LEU A 329 -16.15 -14.95 -0.66
N ASP A 330 -15.90 -14.78 -1.94
CA ASP A 330 -14.72 -15.24 -2.65
C ASP A 330 -13.76 -14.06 -2.87
N ILE A 331 -12.51 -14.37 -3.25
CA ILE A 331 -11.49 -13.35 -3.51
C ILE A 331 -10.95 -13.49 -4.94
N LEU A 332 -11.01 -12.39 -5.72
CA LEU A 332 -10.24 -12.21 -6.95
C LEU A 332 -8.96 -11.43 -6.63
N MET A 333 -7.83 -11.91 -7.15
CA MET A 333 -6.54 -11.24 -7.00
C MET A 333 -5.81 -11.09 -8.32
N GLY A 334 -5.07 -10.00 -8.41
CA GLY A 334 -4.15 -9.73 -9.50
C GLY A 334 -2.89 -9.05 -8.99
N GLY A 335 -1.80 -9.21 -9.74
CA GLY A 335 -0.54 -8.67 -9.28
C GLY A 335 0.54 -8.77 -10.35
N ASN A 336 1.72 -9.20 -9.95
CA ASN A 336 2.98 -9.26 -10.69
C ASN A 336 3.76 -7.94 -10.69
N PHE A 337 5.08 -8.07 -10.77
CA PHE A 337 6.02 -6.96 -10.85
C PHE A 337 7.25 -7.35 -11.65
N THR A 338 7.45 -6.71 -12.81
CA THR A 338 8.54 -7.04 -13.74
C THR A 338 9.66 -6.02 -13.76
N ALA A 339 9.44 -4.82 -13.20
CA ALA A 339 10.43 -3.75 -13.13
C ALA A 339 11.49 -3.93 -12.02
N SER A 340 11.65 -5.15 -11.51
CA SER A 340 12.68 -5.51 -10.53
C SER A 340 14.08 -5.49 -11.14
N ARG A 341 15.12 -5.38 -10.29
CA ARG A 341 16.51 -5.55 -10.75
C ARG A 341 16.71 -6.94 -11.32
N VAL A 342 17.51 -7.07 -12.38
CA VAL A 342 17.82 -8.33 -13.08
C VAL A 342 18.23 -9.45 -12.11
N LYS A 343 18.94 -9.12 -11.04
CA LYS A 343 19.36 -10.06 -9.98
C LYS A 343 18.20 -10.81 -9.34
N PHE A 344 17.05 -10.16 -9.15
CA PHE A 344 15.89 -10.77 -8.50
C PHE A 344 14.96 -11.48 -9.46
N GLY A 345 15.13 -11.27 -10.78
CA GLY A 345 14.23 -11.79 -11.81
C GLY A 345 12.89 -11.03 -11.84
N HIS A 346 11.94 -11.57 -12.59
CA HIS A 346 10.59 -11.02 -12.66
C HIS A 346 9.69 -11.75 -11.65
N TYR A 347 8.81 -11.01 -11.01
CA TYR A 347 7.74 -11.55 -10.19
C TYR A 347 6.47 -11.60 -11.04
N ASP A 348 6.34 -12.62 -11.89
CA ASP A 348 5.27 -12.76 -12.91
C ASP A 348 4.58 -14.12 -12.89
N ALA A 349 4.61 -14.78 -11.74
CA ALA A 349 4.18 -16.18 -11.61
C ALA A 349 2.65 -16.37 -11.60
N ILE A 350 1.85 -15.30 -11.44
CA ILE A 350 0.39 -15.44 -11.39
C ILE A 350 -0.28 -14.94 -12.67
N LYS A 351 -1.44 -15.55 -12.99
CA LYS A 351 -2.31 -15.17 -14.12
C LYS A 351 -3.74 -14.87 -13.66
N GLY A 352 -3.86 -14.12 -12.56
CA GLY A 352 -5.10 -13.98 -11.82
C GLY A 352 -5.33 -15.16 -10.87
N ILE A 353 -5.89 -14.90 -9.73
CA ILE A 353 -6.20 -15.87 -8.68
C ILE A 353 -7.67 -15.71 -8.30
N CYS A 354 -8.37 -16.83 -8.21
CA CYS A 354 -9.68 -16.91 -7.58
C CYS A 354 -9.58 -17.84 -6.38
N LEU A 355 -9.98 -17.36 -5.23
CA LEU A 355 -10.12 -18.16 -4.02
C LEU A 355 -11.60 -18.22 -3.67
N LEU A 356 -12.14 -19.43 -3.50
CA LEU A 356 -13.48 -19.65 -3.00
C LEU A 356 -13.47 -19.67 -1.49
N GLY A 357 -14.31 -18.85 -0.87
CA GLY A 357 -14.49 -18.79 0.56
C GLY A 357 -15.53 -19.79 1.08
N ASP A 358 -15.51 -20.03 2.37
CA ASP A 358 -16.54 -20.78 3.09
C ASP A 358 -17.05 -20.02 4.33
N SER A 359 -18.04 -20.57 4.99
CA SER A 359 -18.68 -19.99 6.19
C SER A 359 -17.76 -19.85 7.42
N SER A 360 -16.51 -20.26 7.33
CA SER A 360 -15.53 -20.19 8.42
C SER A 360 -14.33 -19.29 8.10
N GLY A 361 -14.45 -18.43 7.10
CA GLY A 361 -13.35 -17.55 6.66
C GLY A 361 -12.17 -18.30 6.04
N LYS A 362 -12.35 -19.57 5.62
CA LYS A 362 -11.32 -20.34 4.94
C LYS A 362 -11.48 -20.25 3.44
N PHE A 363 -10.33 -20.23 2.77
CA PHE A 363 -10.27 -20.05 1.34
C PHE A 363 -9.64 -21.24 0.62
N LYS A 364 -10.20 -21.60 -0.54
CA LYS A 364 -9.70 -22.64 -1.41
C LYS A 364 -9.38 -22.07 -2.79
N TYR A 365 -8.18 -22.32 -3.30
CA TYR A 365 -7.80 -21.92 -4.65
C TYR A 365 -8.65 -22.66 -5.70
N LEU A 366 -9.19 -21.90 -6.64
CA LEU A 366 -9.87 -22.39 -7.83
C LEU A 366 -8.89 -22.31 -9.02
N ASP A 367 -8.60 -23.47 -9.61
CA ASP A 367 -7.64 -23.56 -10.72
C ASP A 367 -8.10 -22.72 -11.94
N ALA A 368 -7.15 -22.27 -12.75
CA ALA A 368 -7.44 -21.48 -13.94
C ALA A 368 -8.30 -22.22 -14.97
N SER A 369 -8.23 -23.57 -15.01
CA SER A 369 -9.09 -24.40 -15.88
C SER A 369 -10.55 -24.39 -15.44
N GLU A 370 -10.81 -24.17 -14.16
CA GLU A 370 -12.15 -24.08 -13.56
C GLU A 370 -12.65 -22.65 -13.53
N SER A 371 -11.81 -21.70 -13.09
CA SER A 371 -12.17 -20.28 -12.99
C SER A 371 -12.20 -19.55 -14.32
N GLY A 372 -11.48 -20.04 -15.33
CA GLY A 372 -11.31 -19.36 -16.61
C GLY A 372 -10.43 -18.09 -16.55
N LEU A 373 -9.82 -17.79 -15.41
CA LEU A 373 -8.95 -16.62 -15.24
C LEU A 373 -7.60 -16.85 -15.93
N MET A 374 -7.29 -16.02 -16.92
CA MET A 374 -6.02 -16.01 -17.65
C MET A 374 -5.57 -14.59 -17.93
N ILE A 375 -5.03 -13.93 -16.90
CA ILE A 375 -4.64 -12.52 -16.92
C ILE A 375 -3.12 -12.44 -16.83
N SER A 376 -2.48 -12.17 -17.95
CA SER A 376 -1.03 -11.93 -18.01
C SER A 376 -0.69 -10.47 -17.74
N GLY A 377 0.58 -10.19 -17.42
CA GLY A 377 1.10 -8.85 -17.17
C GLY A 377 0.91 -8.41 -15.72
N GLU A 378 1.10 -7.12 -15.49
CA GLU A 378 1.07 -6.53 -14.16
C GLU A 378 -0.31 -5.92 -13.87
N VAL A 379 -1.12 -6.59 -13.08
CA VAL A 379 -2.39 -6.04 -12.59
C VAL A 379 -2.09 -5.03 -11.48
N ARG A 380 -2.72 -3.87 -11.52
CA ARG A 380 -2.58 -2.79 -10.52
C ARG A 380 -3.84 -2.56 -9.72
N ASP A 381 -5.00 -2.90 -10.28
CA ASP A 381 -6.28 -2.75 -9.59
C ASP A 381 -7.32 -3.71 -10.19
N ILE A 382 -8.36 -4.04 -9.40
CA ILE A 382 -9.53 -4.78 -9.86
C ILE A 382 -10.76 -4.01 -9.42
N LYS A 383 -11.58 -3.59 -10.37
CA LYS A 383 -12.82 -2.85 -10.09
C LYS A 383 -14.05 -3.63 -10.53
N LYS A 384 -15.02 -3.71 -9.65
CA LYS A 384 -16.35 -4.22 -9.93
C LYS A 384 -17.17 -3.13 -10.64
N LEU A 385 -17.79 -3.48 -11.77
CA LEU A 385 -18.74 -2.65 -12.48
C LEU A 385 -20.07 -3.37 -12.55
N THR A 386 -21.16 -2.66 -12.26
CA THR A 386 -22.52 -3.17 -12.43
C THR A 386 -23.17 -2.45 -13.59
N SER A 387 -23.63 -3.22 -14.58
CA SER A 387 -24.35 -2.66 -15.73
C SER A 387 -25.79 -2.28 -15.37
N SER A 388 -26.45 -1.53 -16.23
CA SER A 388 -27.85 -1.08 -16.01
C SER A 388 -28.87 -2.23 -15.88
N ASN A 389 -28.56 -3.42 -16.39
CA ASN A 389 -29.37 -4.62 -16.25
C ASN A 389 -29.00 -5.50 -15.03
N GLY A 390 -28.10 -5.02 -14.17
CA GLY A 390 -27.68 -5.72 -12.96
C GLY A 390 -26.55 -6.73 -13.16
N ASP A 391 -26.00 -6.88 -14.36
CA ASP A 391 -24.86 -7.76 -14.61
C ASP A 391 -23.59 -7.19 -13.99
N GLU A 392 -22.82 -8.03 -13.32
CA GLU A 392 -21.54 -7.70 -12.68
C GLU A 392 -20.37 -8.05 -13.59
N TYR A 393 -19.43 -7.14 -13.69
CA TYR A 393 -18.19 -7.28 -14.44
C TYR A 393 -17.01 -6.90 -13.54
N TYR A 394 -15.88 -7.60 -13.69
CA TYR A 394 -14.64 -7.32 -13.00
C TYR A 394 -13.58 -6.86 -13.98
N VAL A 395 -13.13 -5.63 -13.82
CA VAL A 395 -12.15 -4.99 -14.69
C VAL A 395 -10.79 -5.06 -14.03
N PHE A 396 -9.89 -5.84 -14.62
CA PHE A 396 -8.49 -5.93 -14.22
C PHE A 396 -7.70 -4.85 -14.94
N VAL A 397 -7.29 -3.83 -14.21
CA VAL A 397 -6.47 -2.72 -14.72
C VAL A 397 -5.01 -3.15 -14.74
N ARG A 398 -4.37 -3.08 -15.91
CA ARG A 398 -3.00 -3.55 -16.11
C ARG A 398 -2.03 -2.40 -16.43
N ASN A 399 -0.82 -2.47 -15.89
CA ASN A 399 0.24 -1.52 -16.18
C ASN A 399 0.71 -1.67 -17.64
N ASN A 400 0.72 -0.56 -18.40
CA ASN A 400 1.13 -0.50 -19.80
C ASN A 400 0.45 -1.52 -20.74
N ASP A 401 -0.77 -1.96 -20.41
CA ASP A 401 -1.51 -2.92 -21.23
C ASP A 401 -3.03 -2.65 -21.14
N SER A 402 -3.80 -3.18 -22.09
CA SER A 402 -5.25 -3.02 -22.11
C SER A 402 -5.90 -3.69 -20.91
N PRO A 403 -6.94 -3.10 -20.29
CA PRO A 403 -7.68 -3.77 -19.22
C PRO A 403 -8.31 -5.08 -19.71
N LYS A 404 -8.51 -6.01 -18.79
CA LYS A 404 -9.26 -7.25 -19.06
C LYS A 404 -10.55 -7.23 -18.27
N ILE A 405 -11.65 -7.62 -18.92
CA ILE A 405 -12.98 -7.65 -18.31
C ILE A 405 -13.43 -9.10 -18.23
N TYR A 406 -13.85 -9.50 -17.05
CA TYR A 406 -14.43 -10.80 -16.78
C TYR A 406 -15.84 -10.65 -16.26
N LYS A 407 -16.71 -11.57 -16.67
CA LYS A 407 -18.07 -11.73 -16.14
C LYS A 407 -18.15 -13.10 -15.49
N PRO A 408 -18.59 -13.22 -14.23
CA PRO A 408 -18.87 -14.52 -13.64
C PRO A 408 -19.85 -15.31 -14.50
N LYS A 409 -19.53 -16.55 -14.83
CA LYS A 409 -20.48 -17.44 -15.49
C LYS A 409 -21.46 -17.94 -14.44
N LEU A 410 -22.71 -17.67 -14.71
CA LEU A 410 -23.83 -18.25 -13.96
C LEU A 410 -24.06 -19.66 -14.52
N ASN A 411 -23.81 -20.70 -13.75
CA ASN A 411 -24.19 -22.07 -14.08
C ASN A 411 -25.66 -22.30 -13.78
#